data_dfc85a12afe07e4633f476dc830f662d
#
_entry.id   dfc85a12afe07e4633f476dc830f662d
#
_cell.length_a   1.000
_cell.length_b   1.000
_cell.length_c   1.000
_cell.angle_alpha   90.00
_cell.angle_beta   90.00
_cell.angle_gamma   90.00
#
_symmetry.space_group_name_H-M   'P 1'
#
loop_
_entity.id
_entity.type
_entity.pdbx_description
1 polymer ?
#
loop_
_entity_poly.entity_id
_entity_poly.type
_entity_poly.pdbx_seq_one_letter_code
_entity_poly.pdbx_strand_id
1 'polypeptide(L)'
;MSWIVKAGKQGKKIVKKLITPAEKHYVGYTRRIERVQTTRRICAMTFDDGPMGLPASPDRFDGRALTDVLLDTLAQYGARGSFDVIGDTSANYPDEAGKLGSAAWGGVRFDHYPDIHCDEQGGAEHNDRLIRRMLAEDHQITNHGYRHILFGKKPFVYGAREYLPGFDAAVEDLGRLHALMQTRYGYTMTLARPPHYVDKMTGGFTSYDVYDRMGYQYMAASFDGAGWLPSTDPDPEAAL
;
A
#
# COMPACT_ATOMS: atom_id res chain seq x y z
N MET A 1 -33.56 -17.02 -34.02
CA MET A 1 -33.18 -17.40 -32.64
C MET A 1 -31.95 -16.70 -32.07
N SER A 2 -31.16 -15.91 -32.82
CA SER A 2 -29.91 -15.27 -32.30
C SER A 2 -30.14 -13.95 -31.53
N TRP A 3 -31.21 -13.23 -31.76
CA TRP A 3 -31.49 -11.94 -31.12
C TRP A 3 -31.90 -12.04 -29.64
N ILE A 4 -32.65 -13.07 -29.27
CA ILE A 4 -33.09 -13.24 -27.87
C ILE A 4 -31.94 -13.64 -26.96
N VAL A 5 -30.96 -14.37 -27.49
CA VAL A 5 -29.75 -14.79 -26.70
C VAL A 5 -28.78 -13.62 -26.46
N LYS A 6 -28.69 -12.68 -27.45
CA LYS A 6 -27.85 -11.46 -27.25
C LYS A 6 -28.48 -10.47 -26.27
N ALA A 7 -29.80 -10.30 -26.34
CA ALA A 7 -30.51 -9.44 -25.39
C ALA A 7 -30.43 -9.98 -23.96
N GLY A 8 -30.53 -11.33 -23.77
CA GLY A 8 -30.37 -11.96 -22.48
C GLY A 8 -28.98 -11.83 -21.85
N LYS A 9 -27.92 -11.87 -22.68
CA LYS A 9 -26.53 -11.65 -22.19
C LYS A 9 -26.24 -10.19 -21.86
N GLN A 10 -26.74 -9.25 -22.64
CA GLN A 10 -26.65 -7.83 -22.34
C GLN A 10 -27.53 -7.42 -21.15
N GLY A 11 -28.76 -7.94 -21.07
CA GLY A 11 -29.62 -7.74 -19.92
C GLY A 11 -29.01 -8.29 -18.64
N LYS A 12 -28.40 -9.49 -18.67
CA LYS A 12 -27.66 -10.05 -17.49
C LYS A 12 -26.42 -9.22 -17.14
N LYS A 13 -25.72 -8.63 -18.11
CA LYS A 13 -24.57 -7.73 -17.84
C LYS A 13 -25.02 -6.40 -17.25
N ILE A 14 -26.14 -5.85 -17.74
CA ILE A 14 -26.72 -4.60 -17.22
C ILE A 14 -27.30 -4.85 -15.82
N VAL A 15 -28.03 -5.92 -15.62
CA VAL A 15 -28.57 -6.31 -14.32
C VAL A 15 -27.43 -6.66 -13.33
N LYS A 16 -26.37 -7.33 -13.79
CA LYS A 16 -25.20 -7.57 -12.95
C LYS A 16 -24.42 -6.28 -12.62
N LYS A 17 -24.45 -5.26 -13.50
CA LYS A 17 -23.88 -3.95 -13.25
C LYS A 17 -24.78 -3.06 -12.38
N LEU A 18 -26.10 -3.33 -12.37
CA LEU A 18 -27.08 -2.65 -11.52
C LEU A 18 -27.24 -3.33 -10.15
N ILE A 19 -26.97 -4.64 -10.07
CA ILE A 19 -27.10 -5.48 -8.84
C ILE A 19 -25.72 -5.78 -8.23
N THR A 20 -24.62 -5.60 -8.97
CA THR A 20 -23.32 -5.47 -8.31
C THR A 20 -23.43 -4.16 -7.56
N PRO A 21 -23.52 -4.15 -6.23
CA PRO A 21 -23.50 -2.90 -5.52
C PRO A 21 -22.26 -2.17 -6.03
N ALA A 22 -22.47 -1.04 -6.68
CA ALA A 22 -21.46 -0.04 -6.73
C ALA A 22 -20.94 0.04 -5.30
N GLU A 23 -19.73 -0.52 -5.07
CA GLU A 23 -19.14 -0.59 -3.76
C GLU A 23 -20.18 -0.91 -2.68
N LYS A 24 -20.11 -2.07 -2.03
CA LYS A 24 -20.92 -2.29 -0.84
C LYS A 24 -20.70 -1.05 0.00
N HIS A 25 -21.68 -0.15 0.03
CA HIS A 25 -21.57 1.05 0.82
C HIS A 25 -21.43 0.60 2.25
N TYR A 26 -20.18 0.63 2.72
CA TYR A 26 -19.90 0.38 4.10
C TYR A 26 -20.63 1.47 4.91
N VAL A 27 -21.49 1.06 5.82
CA VAL A 27 -22.37 1.98 6.59
C VAL A 27 -21.66 2.49 7.86
N GLY A 28 -20.35 2.29 7.94
CA GLY A 28 -19.56 2.70 9.10
C GLY A 28 -18.98 4.12 8.99
N TYR A 29 -18.05 4.39 9.90
CA TYR A 29 -17.31 5.65 9.98
C TYR A 29 -16.34 5.84 8.81
N THR A 30 -15.69 4.77 8.37
CA THR A 30 -14.63 4.81 7.35
C THR A 30 -15.14 5.29 6.00
N ARG A 31 -14.41 6.20 5.42
CA ARG A 31 -14.58 6.68 4.04
C ARG A 31 -13.33 6.41 3.26
N ARG A 32 -13.50 6.14 1.97
CA ARG A 32 -12.40 6.06 1.02
C ARG A 32 -12.08 7.46 0.52
N ILE A 33 -10.85 7.88 0.74
CA ILE A 33 -10.35 9.19 0.33
C ILE A 33 -9.41 8.98 -0.86
N GLU A 34 -9.86 9.34 -2.06
CA GLU A 34 -9.04 9.28 -3.29
C GLU A 34 -8.62 10.66 -3.74
N ARG A 35 -9.43 11.67 -3.43
CA ARG A 35 -9.23 13.05 -3.88
C ARG A 35 -9.72 14.02 -2.83
N VAL A 36 -9.05 15.15 -2.78
CA VAL A 36 -9.51 16.33 -2.05
C VAL A 36 -10.22 17.27 -3.01
N GLN A 37 -11.39 17.74 -2.65
CA GLN A 37 -12.09 18.75 -3.45
C GLN A 37 -11.35 20.08 -3.36
N THR A 38 -10.80 20.53 -4.48
CA THR A 38 -10.04 21.76 -4.56
C THR A 38 -10.07 22.33 -5.98
N THR A 39 -10.01 23.65 -6.11
CA THR A 39 -9.79 24.34 -7.37
C THR A 39 -8.31 24.61 -7.65
N ARG A 40 -7.45 24.33 -6.69
CA ARG A 40 -6.00 24.50 -6.82
C ARG A 40 -5.38 23.29 -7.54
N ARG A 41 -4.33 23.53 -8.32
CA ARG A 41 -3.51 22.47 -8.89
C ARG A 41 -2.54 21.96 -7.82
N ILE A 42 -2.97 20.97 -7.06
CA ILE A 42 -2.18 20.34 -6.01
C ILE A 42 -2.25 18.82 -6.16
N CYS A 43 -1.22 18.15 -5.74
CA CYS A 43 -1.20 16.70 -5.54
C CYS A 43 -0.79 16.40 -4.10
N ALA A 44 -1.25 15.28 -3.58
CA ALA A 44 -0.72 14.68 -2.36
C ALA A 44 0.10 13.46 -2.78
N MET A 45 1.37 13.45 -2.39
CA MET A 45 2.26 12.32 -2.66
C MET A 45 2.17 11.32 -1.52
N THR A 46 2.06 10.04 -1.86
CA THR A 46 2.04 8.95 -0.89
C THR A 46 3.15 7.95 -1.22
N PHE A 47 3.76 7.37 -0.20
CA PHE A 47 4.89 6.46 -0.31
C PHE A 47 4.61 5.24 0.56
N ASP A 48 4.50 4.09 -0.09
CA ASP A 48 4.14 2.83 0.56
C ASP A 48 5.39 2.05 0.98
N ASP A 49 5.22 1.05 1.85
CA ASP A 49 6.18 0.00 2.22
C ASP A 49 7.41 0.44 3.02
N GLY A 50 7.49 1.70 3.41
CA GLY A 50 8.60 2.23 4.22
C GLY A 50 8.38 2.14 5.73
N PRO A 51 9.32 2.74 6.51
CA PRO A 51 10.59 3.32 6.09
C PRO A 51 11.65 2.29 5.76
N MET A 52 12.55 2.64 4.86
CA MET A 52 13.65 1.81 4.41
C MET A 52 14.98 2.43 4.83
N GLY A 53 15.70 1.71 5.71
CA GLY A 53 17.02 2.12 6.20
C GLY A 53 18.19 1.72 5.30
N LEU A 54 17.94 0.84 4.31
CA LEU A 54 18.94 0.43 3.34
C LEU A 54 19.07 1.44 2.20
N PRO A 55 20.25 1.55 1.57
CA PRO A 55 20.42 2.32 0.36
C PRO A 55 19.65 1.68 -0.81
N ALA A 56 19.11 2.50 -1.70
CA ALA A 56 18.45 2.05 -2.92
C ALA A 56 19.42 1.27 -3.83
N SER A 57 20.70 1.64 -3.79
CA SER A 57 21.79 0.97 -4.47
C SER A 57 23.10 1.34 -3.76
N PRO A 58 24.06 0.40 -3.62
CA PRO A 58 25.37 0.71 -3.04
C PRO A 58 26.11 1.85 -3.75
N ASP A 59 25.88 1.98 -5.05
CA ASP A 59 26.59 2.94 -5.91
C ASP A 59 25.83 4.26 -6.13
N ARG A 60 24.62 4.37 -5.57
CA ARG A 60 23.79 5.56 -5.74
C ARG A 60 23.59 6.28 -4.41
N PHE A 61 23.44 7.59 -4.48
CA PHE A 61 23.12 8.43 -3.33
C PHE A 61 24.12 8.31 -2.17
N ASP A 62 25.39 8.03 -2.45
CA ASP A 62 26.46 7.88 -1.46
C ASP A 62 26.15 6.84 -0.36
N GLY A 63 25.43 5.79 -0.71
CA GLY A 63 25.02 4.74 0.23
C GLY A 63 24.00 5.19 1.28
N ARG A 64 23.31 6.31 1.07
CA ARG A 64 22.28 6.79 2.00
C ARG A 64 21.02 5.92 1.92
N ALA A 65 20.34 5.81 3.04
CA ALA A 65 19.06 5.14 3.11
C ALA A 65 18.06 5.74 2.10
N LEU A 66 17.30 4.91 1.42
CA LEU A 66 16.31 5.34 0.42
C LEU A 66 15.33 6.36 1.00
N THR A 67 14.85 6.13 2.21
CA THR A 67 13.92 7.05 2.88
C THR A 67 14.57 8.40 3.20
N ASP A 68 15.87 8.45 3.52
CA ASP A 68 16.56 9.73 3.71
C ASP A 68 16.62 10.54 2.41
N VAL A 69 16.93 9.89 1.30
CA VAL A 69 16.97 10.54 -0.02
C VAL A 69 15.60 11.12 -0.35
N LEU A 70 14.55 10.38 -0.08
CA LEU A 70 13.18 10.81 -0.31
C LEU A 70 12.80 12.02 0.56
N LEU A 71 13.12 11.98 1.85
CA LEU A 71 12.86 13.09 2.77
C LEU A 71 13.67 14.34 2.39
N ASP A 72 14.95 14.19 2.02
CA ASP A 72 15.78 15.31 1.55
C ASP A 72 15.18 15.96 0.29
N THR A 73 14.69 15.12 -0.63
CA THR A 73 14.04 15.60 -1.86
C THR A 73 12.77 16.38 -1.52
N LEU A 74 11.92 15.86 -0.65
CA LEU A 74 10.72 16.56 -0.23
C LEU A 74 11.06 17.89 0.46
N ALA A 75 12.06 17.91 1.33
CA ALA A 75 12.52 19.11 2.01
C ALA A 75 13.05 20.16 1.02
N GLN A 76 13.82 19.73 0.01
CA GLN A 76 14.34 20.62 -1.03
C GLN A 76 13.23 21.39 -1.76
N TYR A 77 12.08 20.75 -1.97
CA TYR A 77 10.93 21.37 -2.64
C TYR A 77 9.90 21.96 -1.67
N GLY A 78 10.19 21.96 -0.36
CA GLY A 78 9.22 22.40 0.66
C GLY A 78 7.93 21.59 0.65
N ALA A 79 8.01 20.34 0.21
CA ALA A 79 6.88 19.43 0.06
C ALA A 79 6.73 18.54 1.29
N ARG A 80 5.48 18.10 1.54
CA ARG A 80 5.16 17.09 2.54
C ARG A 80 4.48 15.92 1.87
N GLY A 81 4.78 14.71 2.35
CA GLY A 81 4.18 13.47 1.87
C GLY A 81 3.41 12.74 2.96
N SER A 82 2.64 11.75 2.54
CA SER A 82 2.06 10.75 3.43
C SER A 82 2.82 9.44 3.24
N PHE A 83 3.30 8.87 4.34
CA PHE A 83 4.04 7.62 4.34
C PHE A 83 3.16 6.51 4.88
N ASP A 84 2.84 5.54 4.02
CA ASP A 84 2.13 4.32 4.39
C ASP A 84 3.15 3.34 4.96
N VAL A 85 3.32 3.42 6.29
CA VAL A 85 4.40 2.77 7.02
C VAL A 85 4.01 1.35 7.39
N ILE A 86 4.96 0.45 7.29
CA ILE A 86 4.88 -0.90 7.84
C ILE A 86 5.68 -1.02 9.14
N GLY A 87 5.36 -2.04 9.96
CA GLY A 87 6.00 -2.21 11.27
C GLY A 87 7.35 -2.89 11.18
N ASP A 88 7.35 -4.10 10.63
CA ASP A 88 8.51 -4.98 10.59
C ASP A 88 8.49 -5.85 9.34
N THR A 89 9.37 -5.55 8.41
CA THR A 89 9.50 -6.30 7.16
C THR A 89 10.12 -7.67 7.35
N SER A 90 10.90 -7.88 8.42
CA SER A 90 11.49 -9.18 8.72
C SER A 90 10.43 -10.24 9.00
N ALA A 91 9.25 -9.83 9.46
CA ALA A 91 8.12 -10.71 9.71
C ALA A 91 7.30 -11.04 8.44
N ASN A 92 7.69 -10.53 7.28
CA ASN A 92 7.00 -10.68 6.01
C ASN A 92 7.72 -11.68 5.11
N TYR A 93 7.64 -12.96 5.39
CA TYR A 93 8.49 -13.94 4.75
C TYR A 93 7.97 -15.24 4.40
N PRO A 94 8.82 -15.89 3.56
CA PRO A 94 9.49 -15.38 2.40
C PRO A 94 8.51 -15.33 1.24
N ASP A 95 8.60 -14.33 0.43
CA ASP A 95 7.98 -14.40 -0.88
C ASP A 95 8.82 -15.35 -1.76
N GLU A 96 8.21 -16.12 -2.61
CA GLU A 96 8.93 -16.86 -3.63
C GLU A 96 9.48 -15.88 -4.67
N ALA A 97 10.68 -16.13 -5.15
CA ALA A 97 11.24 -15.38 -6.27
C ALA A 97 10.26 -15.33 -7.43
N GLY A 98 10.06 -14.17 -7.99
CA GLY A 98 9.20 -13.98 -9.15
C GLY A 98 9.72 -14.74 -10.36
N LYS A 99 8.82 -15.20 -11.19
CA LYS A 99 9.15 -15.84 -12.45
C LYS A 99 9.26 -14.79 -13.55
N LEU A 100 10.33 -14.85 -14.35
CA LEU A 100 10.56 -13.92 -15.46
C LEU A 100 9.32 -13.72 -16.32
N GLY A 101 8.92 -12.48 -16.52
CA GLY A 101 7.75 -12.11 -17.29
C GLY A 101 6.42 -12.59 -16.70
N SER A 102 6.38 -12.94 -15.41
CA SER A 102 5.19 -13.43 -14.73
C SER A 102 4.14 -12.34 -14.46
N ALA A 103 4.56 -11.09 -14.39
CA ALA A 103 3.69 -9.95 -14.20
C ALA A 103 3.66 -9.02 -15.42
N ALA A 104 2.61 -8.22 -15.54
CA ALA A 104 2.48 -7.20 -16.58
C ALA A 104 1.68 -6.01 -16.06
N TRP A 105 2.17 -4.82 -16.35
CA TRP A 105 1.49 -3.56 -16.07
C TRP A 105 1.68 -2.60 -17.24
N GLY A 106 0.62 -1.95 -17.69
CA GLY A 106 0.70 -0.97 -18.79
C GLY A 106 1.29 -1.51 -20.09
N GLY A 107 1.23 -2.85 -20.31
CA GLY A 107 1.84 -3.50 -21.47
C GLY A 107 3.30 -3.90 -21.27
N VAL A 108 3.93 -3.53 -20.17
CA VAL A 108 5.30 -3.93 -19.81
C VAL A 108 5.27 -5.24 -19.04
N ARG A 109 6.10 -6.21 -19.44
CA ARG A 109 6.34 -7.44 -18.68
C ARG A 109 7.59 -7.31 -17.83
N PHE A 110 7.53 -7.75 -16.60
CA PHE A 110 8.63 -7.70 -15.66
C PHE A 110 8.64 -8.92 -14.74
N ASP A 111 9.74 -9.13 -14.07
CA ASP A 111 9.83 -10.11 -13.02
C ASP A 111 9.18 -9.55 -11.75
N HIS A 112 8.25 -10.31 -11.21
CA HIS A 112 7.65 -9.96 -9.96
C HIS A 112 8.56 -10.44 -8.83
N TYR A 113 9.27 -9.50 -8.23
CA TYR A 113 10.21 -9.74 -7.13
C TYR A 113 11.27 -10.82 -7.45
N PRO A 114 12.23 -10.54 -8.35
CA PRO A 114 13.27 -11.50 -8.70
C PRO A 114 14.18 -11.87 -7.51
N ASP A 115 14.37 -10.94 -6.59
CA ASP A 115 15.26 -11.07 -5.43
C ASP A 115 14.56 -10.63 -4.15
N ILE A 116 13.55 -11.39 -3.72
CA ILE A 116 12.89 -11.08 -2.46
C ILE A 116 13.70 -11.65 -1.32
N HIS A 117 14.22 -10.75 -0.54
CA HIS A 117 14.87 -11.03 0.71
C HIS A 117 14.07 -10.46 1.88
N CYS A 118 14.19 -11.13 3.03
CA CYS A 118 13.86 -10.49 4.29
C CYS A 118 14.67 -9.21 4.45
N ASP A 119 13.98 -8.13 4.51
CA ASP A 119 14.61 -6.89 4.86
C ASP A 119 14.54 -6.68 6.38
N GLU A 120 15.58 -7.09 7.05
CA GLU A 120 15.72 -6.89 8.49
C GLU A 120 15.88 -5.41 8.89
N GLN A 121 15.97 -4.51 7.92
CA GLN A 121 16.17 -3.09 8.16
C GLN A 121 14.98 -2.23 7.71
N GLY A 122 13.94 -2.82 7.18
CA GLY A 122 12.72 -2.11 6.80
C GLY A 122 11.70 -2.06 7.93
N GLY A 123 10.83 -1.06 7.86
CA GLY A 123 9.73 -0.86 8.79
C GLY A 123 10.09 -0.01 10.02
N ALA A 124 9.04 0.38 10.74
CA ALA A 124 9.13 1.32 11.86
C ALA A 124 9.91 0.77 13.07
N GLU A 125 9.92 -0.56 13.27
CA GLU A 125 10.65 -1.18 14.37
C GLU A 125 12.16 -0.92 14.31
N HIS A 126 12.70 -0.91 13.10
CA HIS A 126 14.15 -0.82 12.86
C HIS A 126 14.61 0.59 12.51
N ASN A 127 13.69 1.54 12.28
CA ASN A 127 13.97 2.85 11.72
C ASN A 127 13.49 4.02 12.59
N ASP A 128 13.74 3.97 13.91
CA ASP A 128 13.34 5.02 14.87
C ASP A 128 13.74 6.44 14.39
N ARG A 129 14.95 6.60 13.90
CA ARG A 129 15.47 7.87 13.41
C ARG A 129 14.64 8.42 12.23
N LEU A 130 14.27 7.55 11.30
CA LEU A 130 13.50 7.95 10.11
C LEU A 130 12.07 8.33 10.47
N ILE A 131 11.43 7.58 11.36
CA ILE A 131 10.10 7.93 11.88
C ILE A 131 10.12 9.28 12.59
N ARG A 132 11.10 9.53 13.46
CA ARG A 132 11.23 10.83 14.14
C ARG A 132 11.46 11.97 13.16
N ARG A 133 12.25 11.72 12.11
CA ARG A 133 12.50 12.70 11.05
C ARG A 133 11.21 13.02 10.28
N MET A 134 10.45 12.01 9.87
CA MET A 134 9.16 12.20 9.21
C MET A 134 8.21 13.09 10.03
N LEU A 135 8.11 12.80 11.33
CA LEU A 135 7.24 13.57 12.23
C LEU A 135 7.75 14.99 12.46
N ALA A 136 9.06 15.18 12.61
CA ALA A 136 9.67 16.50 12.79
C ALA A 136 9.54 17.41 11.56
N GLU A 137 9.47 16.81 10.36
CA GLU A 137 9.29 17.51 9.09
C GLU A 137 7.80 17.63 8.68
N ASP A 138 6.86 17.35 9.60
CA ASP A 138 5.40 17.41 9.40
C ASP A 138 4.88 16.51 8.27
N HIS A 139 5.52 15.38 8.03
CA HIS A 139 4.96 14.35 7.18
C HIS A 139 3.85 13.58 7.88
N GLN A 140 2.88 13.11 7.11
CA GLN A 140 1.84 12.24 7.62
C GLN A 140 2.31 10.79 7.62
N ILE A 141 2.00 10.06 8.68
CA ILE A 141 2.24 8.62 8.76
C ILE A 141 0.90 7.89 8.81
N THR A 142 0.77 6.87 7.98
CA THR A 142 -0.45 6.09 7.82
C THR A 142 -0.14 4.60 7.99
N ASN A 143 -1.16 3.79 8.27
CA ASN A 143 -1.00 2.39 8.61
C ASN A 143 -1.11 1.51 7.37
N HIS A 144 -0.01 0.81 7.02
CA HIS A 144 0.03 -0.13 5.91
C HIS A 144 0.13 -1.60 6.36
N GLY A 145 -0.22 -1.85 7.62
CA GLY A 145 -0.05 -3.14 8.28
C GLY A 145 1.29 -3.26 9.00
N TYR A 146 1.33 -4.09 10.04
CA TYR A 146 2.58 -4.29 10.78
C TYR A 146 3.57 -5.14 9.98
N ARG A 147 3.09 -6.21 9.35
CA ARG A 147 3.92 -7.17 8.61
C ARG A 147 3.78 -7.05 7.09
N HIS A 148 3.05 -6.05 6.59
CA HIS A 148 2.71 -5.92 5.17
C HIS A 148 2.04 -7.20 4.60
N ILE A 149 1.21 -7.86 5.38
CA ILE A 149 0.50 -9.08 4.96
C ILE A 149 -0.82 -8.71 4.29
N LEU A 150 -1.10 -9.35 3.16
CA LEU A 150 -2.32 -9.11 2.41
C LEU A 150 -3.55 -9.58 3.15
N PHE A 151 -4.64 -8.85 3.04
CA PHE A 151 -5.94 -9.30 3.49
C PHE A 151 -6.46 -10.44 2.59
N GLY A 152 -7.23 -11.33 3.17
CA GLY A 152 -7.86 -12.42 2.42
C GLY A 152 -7.35 -13.80 2.76
N LYS A 153 -7.87 -14.81 2.03
CA LYS A 153 -7.61 -16.21 2.33
C LYS A 153 -6.90 -16.99 1.23
N LYS A 154 -6.75 -16.40 0.06
CA LYS A 154 -6.17 -17.08 -1.09
C LYS A 154 -4.90 -16.38 -1.53
N PRO A 155 -3.82 -17.12 -1.74
CA PRO A 155 -2.66 -16.58 -2.41
C PRO A 155 -3.08 -16.14 -3.81
N PHE A 156 -2.98 -14.86 -4.04
CA PHE A 156 -3.45 -14.28 -5.28
C PHE A 156 -2.33 -13.52 -6.00
N VAL A 157 -1.38 -12.99 -5.24
CA VAL A 157 -0.18 -12.34 -5.76
C VAL A 157 1.03 -13.25 -5.59
N TYR A 158 1.17 -13.88 -4.43
CA TYR A 158 2.33 -14.71 -4.07
C TYR A 158 1.87 -16.06 -3.54
N GLY A 159 2.38 -17.14 -4.12
CA GLY A 159 1.93 -18.50 -3.81
C GLY A 159 2.21 -18.96 -2.40
N ALA A 160 3.38 -18.61 -1.86
CA ALA A 160 3.85 -19.05 -0.55
C ALA A 160 3.64 -18.03 0.57
N ARG A 161 3.12 -16.85 0.25
CA ARG A 161 2.98 -15.77 1.22
C ARG A 161 1.84 -16.03 2.20
N GLU A 162 2.07 -15.66 3.46
CA GLU A 162 1.02 -15.63 4.47
C GLU A 162 -0.02 -14.55 4.16
N TYR A 163 -1.28 -14.85 4.47
CA TYR A 163 -2.41 -13.94 4.33
C TYR A 163 -3.10 -13.77 5.67
N LEU A 164 -3.57 -12.57 5.97
CA LEU A 164 -4.42 -12.32 7.13
C LEU A 164 -5.81 -12.94 6.86
N PRO A 165 -6.18 -14.05 7.55
CA PRO A 165 -7.30 -14.85 7.14
C PRO A 165 -8.66 -14.24 7.45
N GLY A 166 -8.71 -13.23 8.33
CA GLY A 166 -9.98 -12.67 8.77
C GLY A 166 -9.84 -11.35 9.49
N PHE A 167 -10.98 -10.88 9.95
CA PHE A 167 -11.16 -9.59 10.59
C PHE A 167 -10.25 -9.38 11.81
N ASP A 168 -10.29 -10.31 12.77
CA ASP A 168 -9.54 -10.15 14.03
C ASP A 168 -8.03 -10.13 13.79
N ALA A 169 -7.53 -11.00 12.90
CA ALA A 169 -6.12 -11.02 12.54
C ALA A 169 -5.66 -9.72 11.88
N ALA A 170 -6.51 -9.11 11.07
CA ALA A 170 -6.21 -7.82 10.45
C ALA A 170 -6.23 -6.67 11.47
N VAL A 171 -7.20 -6.67 12.38
CA VAL A 171 -7.24 -5.69 13.49
C VAL A 171 -6.01 -5.83 14.38
N GLU A 172 -5.57 -7.06 14.69
CA GLU A 172 -4.37 -7.30 15.48
C GLU A 172 -3.12 -6.79 14.80
N ASP A 173 -2.93 -7.10 13.51
CA ASP A 173 -1.77 -6.68 12.73
C ASP A 173 -1.65 -5.15 12.64
N LEU A 174 -2.74 -4.48 12.24
CA LEU A 174 -2.76 -3.02 12.20
C LEU A 174 -2.65 -2.40 13.61
N GLY A 175 -3.29 -3.02 14.59
CA GLY A 175 -3.25 -2.59 15.99
C GLY A 175 -1.85 -2.61 16.58
N ARG A 176 -1.04 -3.58 16.20
CA ARG A 176 0.37 -3.67 16.61
C ARG A 176 1.18 -2.46 16.13
N LEU A 177 1.04 -2.07 14.85
CA LEU A 177 1.71 -0.87 14.34
C LEU A 177 1.17 0.40 14.98
N HIS A 178 -0.15 0.51 15.17
CA HIS A 178 -0.76 1.65 15.86
C HIS A 178 -0.20 1.83 17.28
N ALA A 179 -0.14 0.75 18.04
CA ALA A 179 0.40 0.76 19.41
C ALA A 179 1.88 1.14 19.44
N LEU A 180 2.68 0.64 18.49
CA LEU A 180 4.08 1.03 18.33
C LEU A 180 4.22 2.55 18.14
N MET A 181 3.46 3.11 17.19
CA MET A 181 3.52 4.53 16.87
C MET A 181 3.07 5.40 18.05
N GLN A 182 2.00 4.98 18.71
CA GLN A 182 1.50 5.70 19.89
C GLN A 182 2.47 5.63 21.06
N THR A 183 3.03 4.46 21.35
CA THR A 183 3.89 4.24 22.50
C THR A 183 5.26 4.90 22.35
N ARG A 184 5.88 4.76 21.18
CA ARG A 184 7.25 5.30 20.94
C ARG A 184 7.28 6.78 20.57
N TYR A 185 6.24 7.27 19.88
CA TYR A 185 6.26 8.59 19.27
C TYR A 185 5.11 9.50 19.72
N GLY A 186 4.15 8.99 20.49
CA GLY A 186 2.94 9.74 20.85
C GLY A 186 2.06 10.06 19.63
N TYR A 187 2.23 9.35 18.53
CA TYR A 187 1.54 9.60 17.27
C TYR A 187 0.34 8.69 17.10
N THR A 188 -0.83 9.29 16.91
CA THR A 188 -2.07 8.55 16.64
C THR A 188 -2.36 8.52 15.15
N MET A 189 -2.32 7.33 14.57
CA MET A 189 -2.69 7.13 13.17
C MET A 189 -4.20 7.27 12.99
N THR A 190 -4.61 7.87 11.89
CA THR A 190 -6.02 8.08 11.52
C THR A 190 -6.36 7.62 10.11
N LEU A 191 -5.35 7.24 9.35
CA LEU A 191 -5.46 6.75 8.00
C LEU A 191 -4.79 5.39 7.84
N ALA A 192 -5.31 4.61 6.90
CA ALA A 192 -4.73 3.33 6.53
C ALA A 192 -4.96 3.04 5.04
N ARG A 193 -4.10 2.19 4.50
CA ARG A 193 -4.19 1.62 3.16
C ARG A 193 -3.85 0.13 3.23
N PRO A 194 -4.66 -0.77 2.62
CA PRO A 194 -4.32 -2.19 2.65
C PRO A 194 -3.20 -2.50 1.66
N PRO A 195 -2.28 -3.41 2.01
CA PRO A 195 -1.27 -3.89 1.07
C PRO A 195 -1.90 -4.34 -0.25
N HIS A 196 -1.33 -3.90 -1.37
CA HIS A 196 -1.80 -4.19 -2.73
C HIS A 196 -3.29 -3.86 -2.99
N TYR A 197 -3.92 -3.00 -2.20
CA TYR A 197 -5.35 -2.68 -2.29
C TYR A 197 -6.28 -3.90 -2.19
N VAL A 198 -5.85 -4.95 -1.50
CA VAL A 198 -6.66 -6.14 -1.29
C VAL A 198 -7.66 -5.89 -0.17
N ASP A 199 -8.91 -5.69 -0.54
CA ASP A 199 -9.96 -5.28 0.39
C ASP A 199 -10.76 -6.45 1.00
N LYS A 200 -10.83 -7.60 0.32
CA LYS A 200 -11.76 -8.68 0.69
C LYS A 200 -11.13 -9.69 1.62
N MET A 201 -11.84 -10.03 2.67
CA MET A 201 -11.47 -11.05 3.65
C MET A 201 -12.47 -12.22 3.69
N THR A 202 -12.15 -13.22 4.50
CA THR A 202 -13.09 -14.30 4.83
C THR A 202 -14.26 -13.78 5.66
N GLY A 203 -15.38 -14.50 5.63
CA GLY A 203 -16.57 -14.13 6.40
C GLY A 203 -17.33 -12.92 5.85
N GLY A 204 -16.95 -12.41 4.67
CA GLY A 204 -17.61 -11.27 4.05
C GLY A 204 -17.13 -9.90 4.54
N PHE A 205 -16.14 -9.89 5.41
CA PHE A 205 -15.48 -8.64 5.85
C PHE A 205 -14.61 -8.02 4.78
N THR A 206 -14.32 -6.74 4.95
CA THR A 206 -13.46 -5.95 4.07
C THR A 206 -12.49 -5.11 4.89
N SER A 207 -11.52 -4.49 4.25
CA SER A 207 -10.64 -3.50 4.89
C SER A 207 -11.41 -2.34 5.54
N TYR A 208 -12.56 -1.97 4.99
CA TYR A 208 -13.41 -0.93 5.58
C TYR A 208 -13.94 -1.31 6.97
N ASP A 209 -14.30 -2.59 7.17
CA ASP A 209 -14.75 -3.09 8.47
C ASP A 209 -13.62 -2.99 9.50
N VAL A 210 -12.40 -3.34 9.09
CA VAL A 210 -11.21 -3.24 9.95
C VAL A 210 -10.90 -1.78 10.28
N TYR A 211 -10.91 -0.91 9.29
CA TYR A 211 -10.59 0.50 9.48
C TYR A 211 -11.64 1.22 10.33
N ASP A 212 -12.91 0.87 10.18
CA ASP A 212 -13.95 1.37 11.06
C ASP A 212 -13.72 0.96 12.51
N ARG A 213 -13.38 -0.29 12.74
CA ARG A 213 -13.04 -0.80 14.07
C ARG A 213 -11.85 -0.07 14.69
N MET A 214 -10.89 0.35 13.87
CA MET A 214 -9.68 1.07 14.26
C MET A 214 -9.87 2.59 14.33
N GLY A 215 -10.98 3.13 13.84
CA GLY A 215 -11.22 4.57 13.73
C GLY A 215 -10.43 5.24 12.59
N TYR A 216 -10.08 4.48 11.55
CA TYR A 216 -9.32 4.98 10.41
C TYR A 216 -10.22 5.41 9.24
N GLN A 217 -9.71 6.32 8.42
CA GLN A 217 -10.19 6.53 7.06
C GLN A 217 -9.30 5.74 6.10
N TYR A 218 -9.87 5.33 4.97
CA TYR A 218 -9.14 4.62 3.94
C TYR A 218 -8.49 5.63 2.98
N MET A 219 -7.18 5.74 3.00
CA MET A 219 -6.43 6.57 2.06
C MET A 219 -6.13 5.77 0.80
N ALA A 220 -6.81 6.09 -0.30
CA ALA A 220 -6.55 5.50 -1.59
C ALA A 220 -5.75 6.46 -2.47
N ALA A 221 -5.03 5.92 -3.47
CA ALA A 221 -4.44 6.73 -4.50
C ALA A 221 -5.43 6.92 -5.67
N SER A 222 -5.43 8.10 -6.26
CA SER A 222 -6.16 8.36 -7.51
C SER A 222 -5.31 8.05 -8.75
N PHE A 223 -4.02 7.90 -8.57
CA PHE A 223 -3.04 7.58 -9.61
C PHE A 223 -1.88 6.80 -8.98
N ASP A 224 -1.42 5.75 -9.66
CA ASP A 224 -0.21 5.00 -9.30
C ASP A 224 0.93 5.49 -10.20
N GLY A 225 1.98 6.02 -9.57
CA GLY A 225 3.19 6.50 -10.27
C GLY A 225 4.05 5.38 -10.84
N ALA A 226 3.67 4.12 -10.59
CA ALA A 226 4.39 2.92 -11.06
C ALA A 226 5.87 2.86 -10.63
N GLY A 227 6.25 3.57 -9.57
CA GLY A 227 7.62 3.59 -9.05
C GLY A 227 8.15 2.23 -8.57
N TRP A 228 7.26 1.27 -8.37
CA TRP A 228 7.57 -0.12 -8.04
C TRP A 228 7.99 -0.97 -9.25
N LEU A 229 7.77 -0.48 -10.48
CA LEU A 229 8.20 -1.18 -11.68
C LEU A 229 9.72 -1.08 -11.84
N PRO A 230 10.38 -2.19 -12.21
CA PRO A 230 11.79 -2.13 -12.56
C PRO A 230 11.99 -1.16 -13.74
N SER A 231 12.85 -0.18 -13.57
CA SER A 231 13.27 0.66 -14.69
C SER A 231 14.20 -0.14 -15.57
N THR A 232 13.88 -0.27 -16.85
CA THR A 232 14.78 -0.81 -17.86
C THR A 232 15.67 0.28 -18.46
N ASP A 233 15.42 1.52 -18.11
CA ASP A 233 16.22 2.66 -18.55
C ASP A 233 17.31 2.94 -17.52
N PRO A 234 18.59 3.02 -17.96
CA PRO A 234 19.70 3.43 -17.09
C PRO A 234 19.58 4.90 -16.63
N ASP A 235 18.73 5.70 -17.27
CA ASP A 235 18.43 7.06 -16.86
C ASP A 235 17.06 7.12 -16.18
N PRO A 236 17.02 7.19 -14.84
CA PRO A 236 15.76 7.28 -14.10
C PRO A 236 14.97 8.57 -14.37
N GLU A 237 15.58 9.62 -14.91
CA GLU A 237 14.89 10.85 -15.29
C GLU A 237 14.15 10.69 -16.62
N ALA A 238 14.58 9.79 -17.49
CA ALA A 238 13.90 9.48 -18.74
C ALA A 238 12.66 8.57 -18.53
N ALA A 239 12.48 8.01 -17.33
CA ALA A 239 11.36 7.13 -17.00
C ALA A 239 10.17 7.88 -16.37
N LEU A 240 10.28 9.17 -16.13
CA LEU A 240 9.26 10.06 -15.60
C LEU A 240 8.69 10.96 -16.70
#